data_d29e63c4717f6702bf9260e2df23c15d
#
_entry.id   d29e63c4717f6702bf9260e2df23c15d
#
_cell.length_a   1.000
_cell.length_b   1.000
_cell.length_c   1.000
_cell.angle_alpha   90.00
_cell.angle_beta   90.00
_cell.angle_gamma   90.00
#
_symmetry.space_group_name_H-M   'P 1'
#
loop_
_entity.id
_entity.type
_entity.pdbx_description
1 polymer ?
#
loop_
_entity_poly.entity_id
_entity_poly.type
_entity_poly.pdbx_seq_one_letter_code
_entity_poly.pdbx_strand_id
1 'polypeptide(L)'
;TMMENGRPKGQSVYRAKRVVENTKAHQILLDHETFGFLEDAGQWDVRPLNTIGLKGQGKPASLVEVFWNKAESTALNHQKPQLPISAVGVTLEAGGDTIQVGQHQRVSVGRLAPCEIVLHHSSISRIHAYFESRKQSIYVEDVSTNGCYIQQDGEASPDFIHRDEVALLGSGLIGLGKPPESGTLHTIRYACIAS
;
A
#
# COMPACT_ATOMS: atom_id res chain seq x y z
N THR A 1 18.38 14.53 1.24
CA THR A 1 18.92 14.53 2.62
C THR A 1 19.73 15.81 2.79
N MET A 2 19.39 16.65 3.77
CA MET A 2 20.14 17.85 4.11
C MET A 2 21.06 17.54 5.28
N MET A 3 22.22 18.20 5.34
CA MET A 3 23.14 18.12 6.50
C MET A 3 22.96 19.38 7.36
N GLU A 4 22.75 19.22 8.65
CA GLU A 4 22.67 20.32 9.60
C GLU A 4 23.53 19.98 10.83
N ASN A 5 24.52 20.82 11.12
CA ASN A 5 25.51 20.59 12.19
C ASN A 5 26.20 19.20 12.11
N GLY A 6 26.55 18.76 10.89
CA GLY A 6 27.18 17.45 10.65
C GLY A 6 26.26 16.25 10.83
N ARG A 7 24.95 16.45 11.05
CA ARG A 7 23.96 15.38 11.16
C ARG A 7 23.01 15.37 9.97
N PRO A 8 22.72 14.20 9.38
CA PRO A 8 21.75 14.12 8.31
C PRO A 8 20.35 14.44 8.84
N LYS A 9 19.60 15.26 8.10
CA LYS A 9 18.19 15.59 8.36
C LYS A 9 17.36 15.44 7.09
N GLY A 10 16.08 15.24 7.27
CA GLY A 10 15.11 15.14 6.18
C GLY A 10 14.23 13.90 6.30
N GLN A 11 13.26 13.81 5.41
CA GLN A 11 12.24 12.75 5.42
C GLN A 11 12.86 11.35 5.37
N SER A 12 13.89 11.13 4.54
CA SER A 12 14.58 9.84 4.44
C SER A 12 15.23 9.40 5.77
N VAL A 13 15.77 10.34 6.55
CA VAL A 13 16.37 10.04 7.87
C VAL A 13 15.29 9.64 8.86
N TYR A 14 14.15 10.34 8.84
CA TYR A 14 13.02 9.98 9.69
C TYR A 14 12.47 8.59 9.33
N ARG A 15 12.37 8.28 8.04
CA ARG A 15 11.94 6.95 7.57
C ARG A 15 12.91 5.86 8.03
N ALA A 16 14.22 6.04 7.82
CA ALA A 16 15.22 5.10 8.28
C ALA A 16 15.17 4.89 9.81
N LYS A 17 15.02 5.95 10.59
CA LYS A 17 14.84 5.86 12.06
C LYS A 17 13.63 5.00 12.41
N ARG A 18 12.50 5.20 11.74
CA ARG A 18 11.27 4.43 11.96
C ARG A 18 11.45 2.94 11.63
N VAL A 19 12.15 2.62 10.54
CA VAL A 19 12.49 1.23 10.22
C VAL A 19 13.28 0.61 11.34
N VAL A 20 14.34 1.29 11.82
CA VAL A 20 15.18 0.82 12.94
C VAL A 20 14.38 0.61 14.22
N GLU A 21 13.49 1.52 14.59
CA GLU A 21 12.66 1.42 15.81
C GLU A 21 11.72 0.20 15.80
N ASN A 22 11.42 -0.35 14.62
CA ASN A 22 10.57 -1.52 14.45
C ASN A 22 11.34 -2.81 14.13
N THR A 23 12.67 -2.71 13.97
CA THR A 23 13.53 -3.85 13.66
C THR A 23 13.94 -4.58 14.94
N LYS A 24 13.79 -5.90 14.96
CA LYS A 24 14.24 -6.76 16.05
C LYS A 24 15.66 -7.29 15.78
N ALA A 25 16.29 -7.88 16.79
CA ALA A 25 17.57 -8.56 16.62
C ALA A 25 17.46 -9.63 15.53
N HIS A 26 18.50 -9.75 14.70
CA HIS A 26 18.60 -10.69 13.57
C HIS A 26 17.61 -10.46 12.42
N GLN A 27 16.92 -9.32 12.38
CA GLN A 27 15.96 -8.97 11.36
C GLN A 27 16.54 -7.87 10.43
N ILE A 28 16.28 -7.99 9.12
CA ILE A 28 16.57 -6.94 8.15
C ILE A 28 15.22 -6.41 7.65
N LEU A 29 14.94 -5.16 7.95
CA LEU A 29 13.74 -4.48 7.46
C LEU A 29 14.10 -3.38 6.47
N LEU A 30 13.30 -3.26 5.43
CA LEU A 30 13.34 -2.18 4.47
C LEU A 30 11.96 -1.52 4.40
N ASP A 31 11.89 -0.23 4.15
CA ASP A 31 10.64 0.35 3.69
C ASP A 31 10.38 -0.06 2.23
N HIS A 32 9.11 -0.10 1.85
CA HIS A 32 8.69 -0.55 0.53
C HIS A 32 9.33 0.27 -0.62
N GLU A 33 9.54 1.56 -0.43
CA GLU A 33 10.19 2.41 -1.44
C GLU A 33 11.66 2.06 -1.60
N THR A 34 12.38 1.83 -0.50
CA THR A 34 13.78 1.40 -0.52
C THR A 34 13.91 0.01 -1.16
N PHE A 35 12.97 -0.90 -0.84
CA PHE A 35 12.93 -2.22 -1.46
C PHE A 35 12.75 -2.15 -2.99
N GLY A 36 11.92 -1.24 -3.48
CA GLY A 36 11.70 -1.02 -4.91
C GLY A 36 12.92 -0.50 -5.69
N PHE A 37 13.99 -0.07 -5.03
CA PHE A 37 15.25 0.33 -5.67
C PHE A 37 16.27 -0.83 -5.79
N LEU A 38 15.98 -2.01 -5.23
CA LEU A 38 16.86 -3.15 -5.36
C LEU A 38 16.74 -3.76 -6.77
N GLU A 39 17.84 -3.81 -7.50
CA GLU A 39 17.87 -4.27 -8.90
C GLU A 39 17.48 -5.76 -9.02
N ASP A 40 17.78 -6.59 -8.04
CA ASP A 40 17.52 -8.04 -8.06
C ASP A 40 16.52 -8.46 -6.95
N ALA A 41 15.49 -7.67 -6.71
CA ALA A 41 14.52 -7.92 -5.64
C ALA A 41 13.89 -9.33 -5.68
N GLY A 42 13.77 -9.94 -6.86
CA GLY A 42 13.25 -11.30 -7.04
C GLY A 42 14.17 -12.44 -6.54
N GLN A 43 15.43 -12.16 -6.20
CA GLN A 43 16.38 -13.14 -5.68
C GLN A 43 16.32 -13.30 -4.16
N TRP A 44 15.66 -12.35 -3.47
CA TRP A 44 15.60 -12.33 -2.02
C TRP A 44 14.33 -13.01 -1.50
N ASP A 45 14.47 -13.83 -0.50
CA ASP A 45 13.33 -14.30 0.27
C ASP A 45 12.86 -13.15 1.17
N VAL A 46 11.63 -12.70 0.99
CA VAL A 46 11.10 -11.54 1.72
C VAL A 46 9.70 -11.80 2.24
N ARG A 47 9.33 -11.07 3.28
CA ARG A 47 7.97 -11.06 3.85
C ARG A 47 7.49 -9.62 3.99
N PRO A 48 6.38 -9.23 3.36
CA PRO A 48 5.75 -7.96 3.67
C PRO A 48 5.26 -7.98 5.12
N LEU A 49 5.54 -6.93 5.85
CA LEU A 49 5.00 -6.71 7.18
C LEU A 49 3.88 -5.68 7.07
N ASN A 50 2.76 -6.01 7.71
CA ASN A 50 1.62 -5.11 7.75
C ASN A 50 2.05 -3.75 8.30
N THR A 51 1.42 -2.71 7.79
CA THR A 51 1.67 -1.32 8.15
C THR A 51 1.64 -1.17 9.67
N ILE A 52 2.79 -0.94 10.28
CA ILE A 52 2.85 -0.70 11.71
C ILE A 52 2.35 0.73 11.94
N GLY A 53 1.17 0.85 12.52
CA GLY A 53 0.61 2.11 12.99
C GLY A 53 1.54 2.72 14.04
N LEU A 54 2.43 3.60 13.60
CA LEU A 54 3.41 4.24 14.47
C LEU A 54 2.73 5.35 15.26
N LYS A 55 2.77 5.27 16.58
CA LYS A 55 2.38 6.36 17.49
C LYS A 55 3.22 7.61 17.17
N GLY A 56 2.57 8.64 16.68
CA GLY A 56 3.20 9.94 16.36
C GLY A 56 2.90 10.36 14.91
N GLN A 57 2.62 11.63 14.69
CA GLN A 57 2.30 12.24 13.40
C GLN A 57 3.32 11.86 12.32
N GLY A 58 2.94 11.01 11.39
CA GLY A 58 3.74 10.63 10.23
C GLY A 58 3.11 9.45 9.49
N LYS A 59 3.28 9.44 8.17
CA LYS A 59 2.74 8.41 7.28
C LYS A 59 3.08 6.99 7.74
N PRO A 60 2.13 6.06 7.77
CA PRO A 60 2.42 4.65 8.00
C PRO A 60 3.39 4.16 6.90
N ALA A 61 4.42 3.42 7.29
CA ALA A 61 5.37 2.87 6.35
C ALA A 61 5.09 1.37 6.18
N SER A 62 4.84 0.95 4.95
CA SER A 62 4.85 -0.46 4.61
C SER A 62 6.29 -0.97 4.69
N LEU A 63 6.52 -1.99 5.49
CA LEU A 63 7.83 -2.57 5.71
C LEU A 63 7.95 -3.93 5.02
N VAL A 64 9.16 -4.27 4.60
CA VAL A 64 9.50 -5.57 4.02
C VAL A 64 10.63 -6.17 4.85
N GLU A 65 10.45 -7.39 5.34
CA GLU A 65 11.50 -8.15 5.98
C GLU A 65 12.24 -8.99 4.94
N VAL A 66 13.57 -8.89 4.94
CA VAL A 66 14.45 -9.69 4.08
C VAL A 66 15.04 -10.83 4.88
N PHE A 67 14.88 -12.06 4.40
CA PHE A 67 15.50 -13.24 5.01
C PHE A 67 16.89 -13.45 4.43
N TRP A 68 17.90 -13.27 5.24
CA TRP A 68 19.30 -13.48 4.89
C TRP A 68 19.77 -14.93 5.16
N ASN A 69 18.99 -15.71 5.90
CA ASN A 69 19.29 -17.10 6.26
C ASN A 69 18.22 -18.05 5.73
N LYS A 70 18.58 -18.87 4.74
CA LYS A 70 17.67 -19.85 4.12
C LYS A 70 17.09 -20.89 5.11
N ALA A 71 17.76 -21.16 6.23
CA ALA A 71 17.28 -22.11 7.23
C ALA A 71 16.07 -21.58 8.02
N GLU A 72 15.92 -20.28 8.16
CA GLU A 72 14.76 -19.66 8.81
C GLU A 72 13.56 -19.54 7.87
N SER A 73 13.81 -19.47 6.56
CA SER A 73 12.76 -19.40 5.55
C SER A 73 11.99 -20.74 5.39
N THR A 74 12.60 -21.88 5.76
CA THR A 74 11.97 -23.22 5.66
C THR A 74 11.13 -23.63 6.87
N ALA A 75 11.28 -22.98 8.02
CA ALA A 75 10.54 -23.32 9.25
C ALA A 75 9.10 -22.79 9.28
N LEU A 76 8.77 -21.86 8.41
CA LEU A 76 7.44 -21.30 8.27
C LEU A 76 6.86 -21.84 6.97
N ASN A 77 5.85 -22.71 7.09
CA ASN A 77 5.11 -23.31 5.97
C ASN A 77 4.41 -22.21 5.16
N HIS A 78 5.15 -21.58 4.23
CA HIS A 78 4.70 -20.41 3.51
C HIS A 78 4.25 -20.76 2.09
N GLN A 79 3.00 -20.51 1.84
CA GLN A 79 2.66 -19.89 0.56
C GLN A 79 3.69 -18.77 0.35
N LYS A 80 4.55 -18.92 -0.66
CA LYS A 80 5.51 -17.90 -1.08
C LYS A 80 4.82 -16.57 -1.02
N PRO A 81 5.24 -15.61 -0.16
CA PRO A 81 4.68 -14.27 -0.25
C PRO A 81 4.95 -13.85 -1.69
N GLN A 82 3.91 -13.61 -2.45
CA GLN A 82 4.07 -12.92 -3.71
C GLN A 82 4.66 -11.57 -3.33
N LEU A 83 5.98 -11.44 -3.61
CA LEU A 83 6.62 -10.14 -3.65
C LEU A 83 5.69 -9.17 -4.36
N PRO A 84 5.71 -7.89 -4.01
CA PRO A 84 5.14 -6.90 -4.89
C PRO A 84 5.86 -7.06 -6.23
N ILE A 85 5.33 -7.94 -7.04
CA ILE A 85 5.69 -8.12 -8.43
C ILE A 85 5.54 -6.71 -8.96
N SER A 86 6.53 -6.24 -9.70
CA SER A 86 6.44 -4.99 -10.43
C SER A 86 5.03 -4.84 -10.96
N ALA A 87 4.19 -4.11 -10.24
CA ALA A 87 2.79 -4.00 -10.62
C ALA A 87 2.73 -2.99 -11.75
N VAL A 88 2.50 -3.48 -12.95
CA VAL A 88 2.33 -2.63 -14.14
C VAL A 88 0.95 -1.98 -14.19
N GLY A 89 0.03 -2.40 -13.33
CA GLY A 89 -1.32 -1.87 -13.26
C GLY A 89 -2.13 -2.43 -12.11
N VAL A 90 -3.37 -2.00 -11.99
CA VAL A 90 -4.36 -2.54 -11.07
C VAL A 90 -5.71 -2.63 -11.75
N THR A 91 -6.41 -3.72 -11.50
CA THR A 91 -7.82 -3.87 -11.83
C THR A 91 -8.64 -3.43 -10.63
N LEU A 92 -9.61 -2.56 -10.86
CA LEU A 92 -10.56 -2.05 -9.87
C LEU A 92 -11.96 -2.46 -10.27
N GLU A 93 -12.66 -3.16 -9.38
CA GLU A 93 -14.06 -3.55 -9.56
C GLU A 93 -14.91 -2.78 -8.56
N ALA A 94 -15.85 -1.99 -9.06
CA ALA A 94 -16.69 -1.12 -8.24
C ALA A 94 -18.03 -0.84 -8.92
N GLY A 95 -19.13 -0.95 -8.19
CA GLY A 95 -20.47 -0.63 -8.70
C GLY A 95 -20.95 -1.49 -9.87
N GLY A 96 -20.31 -2.62 -10.15
CA GLY A 96 -20.58 -3.49 -11.29
C GLY A 96 -19.69 -3.24 -12.51
N ASP A 97 -18.87 -2.21 -12.47
CA ASP A 97 -17.89 -1.87 -13.52
C ASP A 97 -16.49 -2.35 -13.13
N THR A 98 -15.68 -2.64 -14.16
CA THR A 98 -14.28 -3.01 -14.01
C THR A 98 -13.42 -2.02 -14.79
N ILE A 99 -12.47 -1.39 -14.10
CA ILE A 99 -11.55 -0.42 -14.66
C ILE A 99 -10.11 -0.90 -14.43
N GLN A 100 -9.28 -0.79 -15.46
CA GLN A 100 -7.85 -1.06 -15.35
C GLN A 100 -7.08 0.27 -15.32
N VAL A 101 -6.22 0.41 -14.32
CA VAL A 101 -5.27 1.53 -14.21
C VAL A 101 -3.91 1.01 -14.64
N GLY A 102 -3.45 1.43 -15.80
CA GLY A 102 -2.16 1.06 -16.38
C GLY A 102 -1.02 1.94 -15.88
N GLN A 103 0.19 1.69 -16.43
CA GLN A 103 1.39 2.47 -16.09
C GLN A 103 1.20 3.96 -16.35
N HIS A 104 1.68 4.78 -15.41
CA HIS A 104 1.62 6.25 -15.48
C HIS A 104 0.20 6.83 -15.56
N GLN A 105 -0.80 6.04 -15.26
CA GLN A 105 -2.18 6.50 -15.17
C GLN A 105 -2.54 6.86 -13.73
N ARG A 106 -3.41 7.86 -13.62
CA ARG A 106 -4.05 8.26 -12.37
C ARG A 106 -5.56 8.29 -12.60
N VAL A 107 -6.30 7.57 -11.76
CA VAL A 107 -7.76 7.43 -11.82
C VAL A 107 -8.35 7.94 -10.52
N SER A 108 -9.36 8.79 -10.61
CA SER A 108 -10.09 9.31 -9.47
C SER A 108 -11.33 8.48 -9.17
N VAL A 109 -11.65 8.34 -7.89
CA VAL A 109 -12.89 7.74 -7.41
C VAL A 109 -13.62 8.72 -6.49
N GLY A 110 -14.93 8.79 -6.60
CA GLY A 110 -15.73 9.68 -5.77
C GLY A 110 -17.22 9.52 -6.00
N ARG A 111 -18.00 10.39 -5.35
CA ARG A 111 -19.46 10.36 -5.43
C ARG A 111 -20.02 11.12 -6.61
N LEU A 112 -19.24 12.00 -7.21
CA LEU A 112 -19.71 12.90 -8.29
C LEU A 112 -18.76 12.89 -9.48
N ALA A 113 -19.28 13.15 -10.67
CA ALA A 113 -18.50 13.53 -11.83
C ALA A 113 -17.67 14.81 -11.50
N PRO A 114 -16.45 14.98 -12.02
CA PRO A 114 -15.86 14.20 -13.13
C PRO A 114 -14.97 13.01 -12.72
N CYS A 115 -15.20 12.37 -11.57
CA CYS A 115 -14.43 11.17 -11.23
C CYS A 115 -14.62 10.08 -12.30
N GLU A 116 -13.55 9.35 -12.61
CA GLU A 116 -13.58 8.23 -13.54
C GLU A 116 -14.39 7.05 -12.98
N ILE A 117 -14.35 6.86 -11.65
CA ILE A 117 -15.18 5.89 -10.94
C ILE A 117 -16.17 6.68 -10.08
N VAL A 118 -17.46 6.61 -10.42
CA VAL A 118 -18.51 7.28 -9.66
C VAL A 118 -19.33 6.27 -8.86
N LEU A 119 -19.28 6.40 -7.53
CA LEU A 119 -19.97 5.50 -6.58
C LEU A 119 -20.92 6.32 -5.70
N HIS A 120 -22.21 6.11 -5.87
CA HIS A 120 -23.25 6.86 -5.16
C HIS A 120 -23.53 6.31 -3.76
N HIS A 121 -22.69 6.71 -2.79
CA HIS A 121 -22.92 6.38 -1.38
C HIS A 121 -22.60 7.58 -0.47
N SER A 122 -23.33 7.73 0.63
CA SER A 122 -23.22 8.91 1.53
C SER A 122 -21.88 9.00 2.27
N SER A 123 -21.18 7.90 2.48
CA SER A 123 -19.83 7.89 3.09
C SER A 123 -18.74 8.38 2.15
N ILE A 124 -19.01 8.42 0.83
CA ILE A 124 -18.03 8.76 -0.19
C ILE A 124 -18.00 10.26 -0.42
N SER A 125 -16.82 10.87 -0.38
CA SER A 125 -16.61 12.29 -0.74
C SER A 125 -16.81 12.54 -2.23
N ARG A 126 -17.01 13.80 -2.63
CA ARG A 126 -17.14 14.17 -4.04
C ARG A 126 -15.98 13.68 -4.88
N ILE A 127 -14.77 13.91 -4.43
CA ILE A 127 -13.53 13.21 -4.80
C ILE A 127 -13.06 12.55 -3.52
N HIS A 128 -12.86 11.24 -3.54
CA HIS A 128 -12.57 10.46 -2.34
C HIS A 128 -11.12 9.98 -2.32
N ALA A 129 -10.69 9.37 -3.41
CA ALA A 129 -9.34 8.84 -3.53
C ALA A 129 -8.85 8.88 -4.98
N TYR A 130 -7.54 8.72 -5.14
CA TYR A 130 -6.88 8.51 -6.42
C TYR A 130 -6.13 7.19 -6.40
N PHE A 131 -6.18 6.48 -7.51
CA PHE A 131 -5.32 5.34 -7.80
C PHE A 131 -4.28 5.76 -8.82
N GLU A 132 -3.02 5.54 -8.53
CA GLU A 132 -1.91 5.96 -9.39
C GLU A 132 -0.89 4.84 -9.54
N SER A 133 -0.51 4.53 -10.79
CA SER A 133 0.60 3.64 -11.09
C SER A 133 1.87 4.44 -11.32
N ARG A 134 2.84 4.27 -10.43
CA ARG A 134 4.15 4.92 -10.53
C ARG A 134 5.28 4.02 -10.01
N LYS A 135 6.43 4.05 -10.65
CA LYS A 135 7.64 3.29 -10.25
C LYS A 135 7.34 1.80 -9.97
N GLN A 136 6.59 1.16 -10.87
CA GLN A 136 6.23 -0.26 -10.75
C GLN A 136 5.43 -0.62 -9.48
N SER A 137 4.75 0.35 -8.92
CA SER A 137 3.87 0.18 -7.76
C SER A 137 2.57 0.93 -7.97
N ILE A 138 1.50 0.42 -7.39
CA ILE A 138 0.19 1.06 -7.40
C ILE A 138 -0.01 1.72 -6.04
N TYR A 139 -0.42 2.97 -6.07
CA TYR A 139 -0.73 3.74 -4.86
C TYR A 139 -2.21 4.08 -4.83
N VAL A 140 -2.79 4.05 -3.64
CA VAL A 140 -4.05 4.70 -3.33
C VAL A 140 -3.77 5.89 -2.43
N GLU A 141 -4.24 7.07 -2.84
CA GLU A 141 -4.15 8.32 -2.08
C GLU A 141 -5.55 8.72 -1.63
N ASP A 142 -5.76 8.81 -0.32
CA ASP A 142 -7.00 9.33 0.25
C ASP A 142 -6.98 10.86 0.33
N VAL A 143 -8.00 11.49 -0.23
CA VAL A 143 -8.23 12.94 -0.14
C VAL A 143 -9.60 13.26 0.47
N SER A 144 -10.20 12.28 1.10
CA SER A 144 -11.58 12.33 1.56
C SER A 144 -11.74 13.00 2.94
N THR A 145 -13.00 13.11 3.35
CA THR A 145 -13.36 13.54 4.70
C THR A 145 -13.35 12.37 5.69
N ASN A 146 -13.67 11.16 5.22
CA ASN A 146 -13.94 10.00 6.08
C ASN A 146 -12.84 8.94 6.03
N GLY A 147 -11.82 9.08 5.16
CA GLY A 147 -10.73 8.15 5.01
C GLY A 147 -11.05 6.91 4.18
N CYS A 148 -10.03 6.13 3.88
CA CYS A 148 -10.11 4.83 3.22
C CYS A 148 -9.71 3.71 4.19
N TYR A 149 -10.34 2.55 4.04
CA TYR A 149 -10.03 1.31 4.76
C TYR A 149 -9.55 0.27 3.77
N ILE A 150 -8.34 -0.22 3.92
CA ILE A 150 -7.70 -1.14 2.97
C ILE A 150 -7.52 -2.48 3.65
N GLN A 151 -8.10 -3.51 3.10
CA GLN A 151 -7.99 -4.88 3.60
C GLN A 151 -7.40 -5.76 2.49
N GLN A 152 -6.17 -6.16 2.66
CA GLN A 152 -5.52 -7.12 1.77
C GLN A 152 -6.13 -8.50 1.97
N ASP A 153 -6.23 -9.30 0.90
CA ASP A 153 -6.73 -10.67 1.00
C ASP A 153 -5.89 -11.49 1.99
N GLY A 154 -6.55 -12.14 2.93
CA GLY A 154 -5.93 -12.90 4.02
C GLY A 154 -5.71 -12.12 5.32
N GLU A 155 -5.96 -10.80 5.35
CA GLU A 155 -5.89 -10.02 6.58
C GLU A 155 -7.21 -10.05 7.36
N ALA A 156 -7.09 -10.09 8.68
CA ALA A 156 -8.25 -10.17 9.58
C ALA A 156 -8.97 -8.83 9.75
N SER A 157 -8.30 -7.71 9.53
CA SER A 157 -8.85 -6.36 9.71
C SER A 157 -8.27 -5.38 8.69
N PRO A 158 -9.05 -4.37 8.29
CA PRO A 158 -8.56 -3.34 7.38
C PRO A 158 -7.64 -2.35 8.08
N ASP A 159 -6.64 -1.86 7.35
CA ASP A 159 -5.86 -0.68 7.70
C ASP A 159 -6.62 0.60 7.32
N PHE A 160 -6.52 1.62 8.16
CA PHE A 160 -7.16 2.91 7.93
C PHE A 160 -6.15 3.96 7.50
N ILE A 161 -6.44 4.65 6.38
CA ILE A 161 -5.70 5.83 5.93
C ILE A 161 -6.61 7.04 5.83
N HIS A 162 -6.09 8.23 6.16
CA HIS A 162 -6.82 9.48 6.05
C HIS A 162 -5.87 10.60 5.64
N ARG A 163 -6.15 11.20 4.47
CA ARG A 163 -5.29 12.22 3.83
C ARG A 163 -3.85 11.75 3.68
N ASP A 164 -3.69 10.53 3.29
CA ASP A 164 -2.42 9.84 3.15
C ASP A 164 -2.45 8.91 1.94
N GLU A 165 -1.29 8.39 1.56
CA GLU A 165 -1.17 7.41 0.48
C GLU A 165 -0.50 6.13 0.97
N VAL A 166 -0.88 5.01 0.37
CA VAL A 166 -0.28 3.71 0.62
C VAL A 166 -0.14 2.93 -0.68
N ALA A 167 0.91 2.11 -0.77
CA ALA A 167 1.08 1.17 -1.87
C ALA A 167 0.13 -0.02 -1.70
N LEU A 168 -0.56 -0.38 -2.78
CA LEU A 168 -1.40 -1.58 -2.85
C LEU A 168 -0.56 -2.80 -3.22
N LEU A 169 -0.78 -3.91 -2.54
CA LEU A 169 -0.09 -5.17 -2.76
C LEU A 169 -1.11 -6.27 -3.05
N GLY A 170 -0.78 -7.14 -4.03
CA GLY A 170 -1.61 -8.31 -4.33
C GLY A 170 -3.05 -7.95 -4.70
N SER A 171 -4.00 -8.43 -3.93
CA SER A 171 -5.44 -8.18 -4.09
C SER A 171 -6.13 -7.95 -2.75
N GLY A 172 -7.31 -7.33 -2.79
CA GLY A 172 -8.04 -7.03 -1.57
C GLY A 172 -9.25 -6.14 -1.81
N LEU A 173 -9.73 -5.53 -0.72
CA LEU A 173 -10.87 -4.64 -0.69
C LEU A 173 -10.48 -3.27 -0.16
N ILE A 174 -11.10 -2.23 -0.71
CA ILE A 174 -10.97 -0.85 -0.22
C ILE A 174 -12.35 -0.32 0.09
N GLY A 175 -12.56 0.03 1.36
CA GLY A 175 -13.79 0.66 1.83
C GLY A 175 -13.63 2.18 1.82
N LEU A 176 -14.55 2.89 1.16
CA LEU A 176 -14.54 4.34 1.04
C LEU A 176 -15.39 4.98 2.14
N GLY A 177 -14.72 5.50 3.17
CA GLY A 177 -15.33 6.15 4.33
C GLY A 177 -15.96 5.21 5.36
N LYS A 178 -15.88 3.89 5.13
CA LYS A 178 -16.31 2.82 6.04
C LYS A 178 -15.47 1.57 5.78
N PRO A 179 -15.35 0.65 6.74
CA PRO A 179 -14.73 -0.65 6.50
C PRO A 179 -15.31 -1.36 5.28
N PRO A 180 -14.50 -2.06 4.50
CA PRO A 180 -14.95 -2.72 3.29
C PRO A 180 -15.90 -3.89 3.60
N GLU A 181 -16.92 -4.03 2.78
CA GLU A 181 -17.87 -5.13 2.82
C GLU A 181 -18.19 -5.53 1.38
N SER A 182 -17.92 -6.78 1.02
CA SER A 182 -18.08 -7.26 -0.35
C SER A 182 -19.49 -7.01 -0.89
N GLY A 183 -19.57 -6.52 -2.14
CA GLY A 183 -20.84 -6.27 -2.81
C GLY A 183 -21.54 -4.97 -2.41
N THR A 184 -20.93 -4.13 -1.58
CA THR A 184 -21.51 -2.83 -1.23
C THR A 184 -21.00 -1.70 -2.13
N LEU A 185 -21.82 -0.64 -2.29
CA LEU A 185 -21.50 0.51 -3.15
C LEU A 185 -20.34 1.38 -2.64
N HIS A 186 -19.86 1.18 -1.43
CA HIS A 186 -18.71 1.90 -0.88
C HIS A 186 -17.42 1.06 -0.89
N THR A 187 -17.46 -0.13 -1.48
CA THR A 187 -16.31 -1.04 -1.52
C THR A 187 -15.84 -1.23 -2.95
N ILE A 188 -14.53 -1.12 -3.13
CA ILE A 188 -13.80 -1.42 -4.36
C ILE A 188 -13.00 -2.69 -4.12
N ARG A 189 -13.12 -3.69 -5.00
CA ARG A 189 -12.17 -4.79 -5.07
C ARG A 189 -11.00 -4.37 -5.94
N TYR A 190 -9.80 -4.62 -5.49
CA TYR A 190 -8.60 -4.36 -6.28
C TYR A 190 -7.78 -5.63 -6.49
N ALA A 191 -7.10 -5.71 -7.62
CA ALA A 191 -6.11 -6.75 -7.91
C ALA A 191 -4.94 -6.13 -8.70
N CYS A 192 -3.74 -6.16 -8.14
CA CYS A 192 -2.53 -5.68 -8.80
C CYS A 192 -2.16 -6.63 -9.94
N ILE A 193 -1.86 -6.05 -11.11
CA ILE A 193 -1.45 -6.78 -12.31
C ILE A 193 0.08 -6.85 -12.30
N ALA A 194 0.61 -8.06 -12.25
CA ALA A 194 2.03 -8.34 -12.37
C ALA A 194 2.56 -8.06 -13.78
N SER A 195 3.84 -7.67 -13.90
CA SER A 195 4.53 -7.57 -15.18
C SER A 195 4.95 -8.94 -15.69
#